data_fed7ab38f9590b4791228af4b8d3b638
#
_entry.id   fed7ab38f9590b4791228af4b8d3b638
#
_cell.length_a   1.000
_cell.length_b   1.000
_cell.length_c   1.000
_cell.angle_alpha   90.00
_cell.angle_beta   90.00
_cell.angle_gamma   90.00
#
_symmetry.space_group_name_H-M   'P 1'
#
loop_
_entity.id
_entity.type
_entity.pdbx_description
1 polymer ?
#
loop_
_entity_poly.entity_id
_entity_poly.type
_entity_poly.pdbx_seq_one_letter_code
_entity_poly.pdbx_strand_id
1 'polypeptide(L)'
;QRQMCIRDSSYGKDRKAVIDEGKCVGCGRCIGHCNFDAIRNNNFDAGELLNRKMAEYTKAVLAGRPGFHINMVIDIIPSCDCCPTNDAPNRPDIGMFASFDPVALDEACVDACNRQQPLPDSQLADNMAAEGFCDHHDHFTNNSPETDWRTCLEHAEKIGVGTRRYELVRVR
;
A
#
# COMPACT_ATOMS: atom_id res chain seq x y z
N GLN A 1 -4.79 16.75 25.34
CA GLN A 1 -6.14 17.32 25.12
C GLN A 1 -6.21 18.52 24.19
N ARG A 2 -5.14 19.02 23.63
CA ARG A 2 -5.16 20.32 22.94
C ARG A 2 -5.15 20.28 21.43
N GLN A 3 -5.30 19.14 20.79
CA GLN A 3 -5.15 19.10 19.33
C GLN A 3 -6.02 18.05 18.60
N MET A 4 -7.14 17.70 19.14
CA MET A 4 -8.22 17.29 18.25
C MET A 4 -8.57 18.55 17.43
N CYS A 5 -8.70 18.39 16.12
CA CYS A 5 -9.00 19.53 15.26
C CYS A 5 -10.24 20.24 15.76
N ILE A 6 -10.06 21.44 16.33
CA ILE A 6 -11.12 22.24 16.99
C ILE A 6 -12.27 22.56 16.01
N ARG A 7 -12.08 22.30 14.72
CA ARG A 7 -13.05 22.62 13.66
C ARG A 7 -13.98 21.46 13.30
N ASP A 8 -13.57 20.22 13.51
CA ASP A 8 -14.26 19.03 13.00
C ASP A 8 -14.76 18.08 14.10
N SER A 9 -14.40 18.31 15.35
CA SER A 9 -14.82 17.47 16.47
C SER A 9 -15.58 18.25 17.55
N SER A 10 -16.64 17.65 18.05
CA SER A 10 -17.47 18.17 19.13
C SER A 10 -17.89 17.02 20.06
N TYR A 11 -18.41 17.37 21.23
CA TYR A 11 -19.03 16.37 22.11
C TYR A 11 -20.53 16.30 21.80
N GLY A 12 -20.99 15.11 21.43
CA GLY A 12 -22.42 14.79 21.32
C GLY A 12 -23.13 14.82 22.67
N LYS A 13 -24.47 14.65 22.63
CA LYS A 13 -25.32 14.62 23.83
C LYS A 13 -24.90 13.56 24.84
N ASP A 14 -24.29 12.48 24.38
CA ASP A 14 -23.82 11.33 25.18
C ASP A 14 -22.37 11.49 25.68
N ARG A 15 -21.79 12.67 25.61
CA ARG A 15 -20.37 12.98 25.89
C ARG A 15 -19.37 12.15 25.05
N LYS A 16 -19.82 11.60 23.94
CA LYS A 16 -18.95 10.94 22.96
C LYS A 16 -18.42 11.96 21.98
N ALA A 17 -17.16 11.78 21.56
CA ALA A 17 -16.59 12.59 20.49
C ALA A 17 -17.32 12.31 19.19
N VAL A 18 -17.74 13.36 18.50
CA VAL A 18 -18.37 13.29 17.17
C VAL A 18 -17.49 14.06 16.21
N ILE A 19 -17.14 13.45 15.09
CA ILE A 19 -16.38 14.07 14.03
C ILE A 19 -17.37 14.53 12.95
N ASP A 20 -17.31 15.82 12.61
CA ASP A 20 -18.08 16.38 11.50
C ASP A 20 -17.36 16.06 10.19
N GLU A 21 -17.86 15.07 9.44
CA GLU A 21 -17.25 14.61 8.20
C GLU A 21 -17.17 15.72 7.13
N GLY A 22 -18.08 16.69 7.14
CA GLY A 22 -18.07 17.83 6.23
C GLY A 22 -16.92 18.82 6.49
N LYS A 23 -16.34 18.78 7.68
CA LYS A 23 -15.21 19.62 8.08
C LYS A 23 -13.91 18.86 8.23
N CYS A 24 -13.99 17.52 8.34
CA CYS A 24 -12.84 16.65 8.51
C CYS A 24 -11.98 16.66 7.25
N VAL A 25 -10.70 16.99 7.41
CA VAL A 25 -9.73 17.00 6.31
C VAL A 25 -8.98 15.67 6.15
N GLY A 26 -9.35 14.64 6.90
CA GLY A 26 -8.75 13.32 6.82
C GLY A 26 -7.30 13.23 7.29
N CYS A 27 -6.83 14.14 8.16
CA CYS A 27 -5.42 14.16 8.57
C CYS A 27 -4.98 13.03 9.50
N GLY A 28 -5.90 12.19 9.99
CA GLY A 28 -5.61 11.02 10.84
C GLY A 28 -5.11 11.31 12.26
N ARG A 29 -4.91 12.58 12.65
CA ARG A 29 -4.37 12.94 13.98
C ARG A 29 -5.20 12.42 15.15
N CYS A 30 -6.53 12.44 15.03
CA CYS A 30 -7.43 11.92 16.06
C CYS A 30 -7.27 10.42 16.24
N ILE A 31 -7.05 9.67 15.16
CA ILE A 31 -6.79 8.22 15.18
C ILE A 31 -5.46 7.95 15.86
N GLY A 32 -4.37 8.57 15.41
CA GLY A 32 -3.04 8.38 15.99
C GLY A 32 -2.88 8.91 17.43
N HIS A 33 -3.81 9.72 17.93
CA HIS A 33 -3.78 10.27 19.30
C HIS A 33 -4.67 9.48 20.28
N CYS A 34 -5.51 8.59 19.77
CA CYS A 34 -6.44 7.82 20.59
C CYS A 34 -5.79 6.55 21.13
N ASN A 35 -5.36 6.57 22.39
CA ASN A 35 -4.77 5.41 23.07
C ASN A 35 -5.76 4.25 23.31
N PHE A 36 -7.02 4.41 22.94
CA PHE A 36 -8.09 3.43 23.19
C PHE A 36 -8.66 2.84 21.90
N ASP A 37 -8.07 3.13 20.72
CA ASP A 37 -8.56 2.73 19.41
C ASP A 37 -10.07 3.00 19.19
N ALA A 38 -10.59 4.03 19.88
CA ALA A 38 -12.00 4.39 19.84
C ALA A 38 -12.38 5.18 18.58
N ILE A 39 -11.38 5.66 17.84
CA ILE A 39 -11.57 6.42 16.60
C ILE A 39 -10.98 5.58 15.46
N ARG A 40 -11.82 5.18 14.53
CA ARG A 40 -11.44 4.38 13.37
C ARG A 40 -11.70 5.14 12.08
N ASN A 41 -11.02 4.74 11.02
CA ASN A 41 -11.31 5.23 9.68
C ASN A 41 -12.62 4.58 9.19
N ASN A 42 -13.57 5.38 8.70
CA ASN A 42 -14.82 4.87 8.14
C ASN A 42 -14.68 4.36 6.69
N ASN A 43 -13.53 4.62 6.04
CA ASN A 43 -13.29 4.33 4.64
C ASN A 43 -12.31 3.15 4.46
N PHE A 44 -12.57 2.00 5.11
CA PHE A 44 -11.77 0.80 4.86
C PHE A 44 -11.88 0.31 3.40
N ASP A 45 -12.94 0.67 2.68
CA ASP A 45 -13.18 0.30 1.27
C ASP A 45 -12.53 1.28 0.27
N ALA A 46 -11.73 2.21 0.73
CA ALA A 46 -11.12 3.25 -0.12
C ALA A 46 -9.76 2.85 -0.72
N GLY A 47 -9.49 1.57 -0.94
CA GLY A 47 -8.22 1.08 -1.49
C GLY A 47 -7.82 1.79 -2.78
N GLU A 48 -8.74 1.94 -3.73
CA GLU A 48 -8.51 2.67 -4.98
C GLU A 48 -8.16 4.14 -4.75
N LEU A 49 -8.92 4.83 -3.88
CA LEU A 49 -8.66 6.23 -3.56
C LEU A 49 -7.32 6.41 -2.85
N LEU A 50 -6.97 5.52 -1.93
CA LEU A 50 -5.69 5.51 -1.24
C LEU A 50 -4.54 5.36 -2.24
N ASN A 51 -4.62 4.40 -3.15
CA ASN A 51 -3.62 4.14 -4.18
C ASN A 51 -3.40 5.36 -5.09
N ARG A 52 -4.47 6.02 -5.51
CA ARG A 52 -4.37 7.28 -6.28
C ARG A 52 -3.70 8.39 -5.47
N LYS A 53 -4.04 8.52 -4.19
CA LYS A 53 -3.40 9.50 -3.30
C LYS A 53 -1.92 9.22 -3.09
N MET A 54 -1.51 7.97 -2.95
CA MET A 54 -0.10 7.60 -2.86
C MET A 54 0.68 8.07 -4.10
N ALA A 55 0.15 7.86 -5.29
CA ALA A 55 0.76 8.34 -6.54
C ALA A 55 0.83 9.88 -6.60
N GLU A 56 -0.22 10.58 -6.18
CA GLU A 56 -0.25 12.05 -6.14
C GLU A 56 0.78 12.61 -5.15
N TYR A 57 0.92 12.03 -3.96
CA TYR A 57 1.91 12.43 -2.98
C TYR A 57 3.33 12.13 -3.47
N THR A 58 3.55 10.99 -4.11
CA THR A 58 4.83 10.65 -4.75
C THR A 58 5.21 11.71 -5.77
N LYS A 59 4.28 12.11 -6.64
CA LYS A 59 4.50 13.19 -7.60
C LYS A 59 4.90 14.49 -6.92
N ALA A 60 4.22 14.86 -5.83
CA ALA A 60 4.52 16.09 -5.11
C ALA A 60 5.93 16.07 -4.48
N VAL A 61 6.34 14.93 -3.94
CA VAL A 61 7.68 14.75 -3.35
C VAL A 61 8.78 14.83 -4.41
N LEU A 62 8.55 14.24 -5.57
CA LEU A 62 9.54 14.18 -6.66
C LEU A 62 9.57 15.45 -7.51
N ALA A 63 8.58 16.33 -7.43
CA ALA A 63 8.45 17.51 -8.28
C ALA A 63 9.70 18.40 -8.23
N GLY A 64 10.32 18.60 -9.39
CA GLY A 64 11.50 19.47 -9.55
C GLY A 64 12.78 18.98 -8.88
N ARG A 65 12.84 17.69 -8.51
CA ARG A 65 14.01 17.08 -7.86
C ARG A 65 14.53 15.90 -8.67
N PRO A 66 15.86 15.74 -8.82
CA PRO A 66 16.40 14.49 -9.34
C PRO A 66 16.11 13.37 -8.35
N GLY A 67 15.68 12.21 -8.86
CA GLY A 67 15.41 11.02 -8.06
C GLY A 67 16.19 9.83 -8.58
N PHE A 68 16.67 8.99 -7.68
CA PHE A 68 17.16 7.66 -7.97
C PHE A 68 16.56 6.73 -6.92
N HIS A 69 15.93 5.66 -7.38
CA HIS A 69 15.08 4.80 -6.56
C HIS A 69 15.71 3.42 -6.47
N ILE A 70 15.65 2.82 -5.30
CA ILE A 70 16.14 1.47 -5.03
C ILE A 70 15.07 0.72 -4.27
N ASN A 71 14.69 -0.46 -4.76
CA ASN A 71 13.80 -1.38 -4.09
C ASN A 71 14.58 -2.64 -3.70
N MET A 72 14.56 -2.97 -2.43
CA MET A 72 15.04 -4.25 -1.90
C MET A 72 13.84 -5.21 -1.85
N VAL A 73 13.80 -6.16 -2.79
CA VAL A 73 12.70 -7.13 -2.91
C VAL A 73 13.07 -8.36 -2.11
N ILE A 74 12.94 -8.21 -0.80
CA ILE A 74 13.28 -9.19 0.24
C ILE A 74 12.21 -9.18 1.32
N ASP A 75 12.14 -10.23 2.13
CA ASP A 75 11.18 -10.36 3.24
C ASP A 75 9.73 -10.03 2.82
N ILE A 76 9.26 -10.66 1.73
CA ILE A 76 7.96 -10.34 1.13
C ILE A 76 6.84 -11.01 1.95
N ILE A 77 6.45 -10.36 3.02
CA ILE A 77 5.46 -10.81 4.00
C ILE A 77 4.02 -10.54 3.53
N PRO A 78 3.02 -11.27 4.08
CA PRO A 78 1.62 -11.17 3.64
C PRO A 78 1.00 -9.80 3.81
N SER A 79 1.27 -9.15 4.93
CA SER A 79 0.65 -7.87 5.31
C SER A 79 1.68 -6.75 5.31
N CYS A 80 1.21 -5.50 5.17
CA CYS A 80 2.05 -4.34 5.34
C CYS A 80 2.72 -4.35 6.73
N ASP A 81 3.98 -3.94 6.80
CA ASP A 81 4.74 -3.80 8.06
C ASP A 81 4.07 -2.86 9.09
N CYS A 82 3.12 -2.06 8.66
CA CYS A 82 2.27 -1.26 9.55
C CYS A 82 1.25 -2.10 10.35
N CYS A 83 1.04 -3.36 9.98
CA CYS A 83 0.17 -4.28 10.72
C CYS A 83 0.91 -4.85 11.93
N PRO A 84 0.27 -4.94 13.10
CA PRO A 84 0.90 -5.47 14.31
C PRO A 84 1.07 -7.00 14.29
N THR A 85 0.42 -7.66 13.36
CA THR A 85 0.50 -9.11 13.13
C THR A 85 0.94 -9.37 11.70
N ASN A 86 1.88 -10.30 11.53
CA ASN A 86 2.35 -10.71 10.23
C ASN A 86 2.72 -12.21 10.27
N ASP A 87 3.05 -12.78 9.13
CA ASP A 87 3.36 -14.20 8.99
C ASP A 87 4.67 -14.38 8.21
N ALA A 88 5.02 -15.62 7.95
CA ALA A 88 6.20 -15.99 7.17
C ALA A 88 6.18 -15.33 5.78
N PRO A 89 7.35 -15.06 5.17
CA PRO A 89 7.41 -14.55 3.82
C PRO A 89 6.65 -15.42 2.81
N ASN A 90 5.92 -14.79 1.92
CA ASN A 90 5.17 -15.47 0.86
C ASN A 90 6.05 -16.02 -0.26
N ARG A 91 7.25 -15.44 -0.44
CA ARG A 91 8.17 -15.74 -1.54
C ARG A 91 9.61 -15.63 -1.08
N PRO A 92 10.56 -16.30 -1.77
CA PRO A 92 11.97 -16.11 -1.48
C PRO A 92 12.42 -14.69 -1.82
N ASP A 93 13.50 -14.25 -1.19
CA ASP A 93 14.20 -13.02 -1.53
C ASP A 93 14.61 -13.02 -3.00
N ILE A 94 14.41 -11.89 -3.69
CA ILE A 94 14.69 -11.76 -5.11
C ILE A 94 15.97 -10.96 -5.34
N GLY A 95 16.13 -9.86 -4.59
CA GLY A 95 17.31 -9.01 -4.67
C GLY A 95 16.98 -7.53 -4.70
N MET A 96 17.90 -6.76 -5.27
CA MET A 96 17.83 -5.31 -5.31
C MET A 96 17.60 -4.82 -6.75
N PHE A 97 16.67 -3.91 -6.92
CA PHE A 97 16.35 -3.24 -8.17
C PHE A 97 16.59 -1.75 -8.03
N ALA A 98 16.98 -1.09 -9.10
CA ALA A 98 17.23 0.35 -9.10
C ALA A 98 16.83 1.00 -10.43
N SER A 99 16.27 2.21 -10.37
CA SER A 99 15.85 2.99 -11.54
C SER A 99 15.79 4.48 -11.22
N PHE A 100 15.85 5.30 -12.24
CA PHE A 100 15.48 6.73 -12.17
C PHE A 100 13.97 6.94 -12.29
N ASP A 101 13.24 5.94 -12.79
CA ASP A 101 11.77 5.94 -12.90
C ASP A 101 11.18 5.05 -11.83
N PRO A 102 10.45 5.61 -10.82
CA PRO A 102 9.90 4.84 -9.72
C PRO A 102 8.75 3.92 -10.16
N VAL A 103 7.98 4.31 -11.19
CA VAL A 103 6.85 3.50 -11.67
C VAL A 103 7.36 2.27 -12.41
N ALA A 104 8.36 2.44 -13.27
CA ALA A 104 9.03 1.34 -13.96
C ALA A 104 9.72 0.37 -12.98
N LEU A 105 10.29 0.93 -11.89
CA LEU A 105 10.92 0.14 -10.84
C LEU A 105 9.91 -0.75 -10.13
N ASP A 106 8.79 -0.18 -9.69
CA ASP A 106 7.76 -0.92 -8.98
C ASP A 106 7.10 -1.98 -9.87
N GLU A 107 6.80 -1.68 -11.13
CA GLU A 107 6.30 -2.67 -12.09
C GLU A 107 7.27 -3.85 -12.27
N ALA A 108 8.57 -3.56 -12.41
CA ALA A 108 9.59 -4.60 -12.52
C ALA A 108 9.69 -5.48 -11.26
N CYS A 109 9.54 -4.88 -10.07
CA CYS A 109 9.54 -5.60 -8.81
C CYS A 109 8.30 -6.49 -8.65
N VAL A 110 7.11 -5.99 -9.00
CA VAL A 110 5.87 -6.77 -8.99
C VAL A 110 5.97 -7.96 -9.93
N ASP A 111 6.44 -7.74 -11.15
CA ASP A 111 6.65 -8.81 -12.12
C ASP A 111 7.68 -9.84 -11.64
N ALA A 112 8.73 -9.40 -10.97
CA ALA A 112 9.72 -10.30 -10.40
C ALA A 112 9.11 -11.14 -9.27
N CYS A 113 8.27 -10.55 -8.43
CA CYS A 113 7.51 -11.24 -7.38
C CYS A 113 6.56 -12.29 -7.96
N ASN A 114 5.80 -11.93 -8.99
CA ASN A 114 4.81 -12.82 -9.62
C ASN A 114 5.47 -14.00 -10.37
N ARG A 115 6.73 -13.89 -10.72
CA ARG A 115 7.50 -15.00 -11.32
C ARG A 115 8.06 -16.01 -10.32
N GLN A 116 8.05 -15.68 -9.01
CA GLN A 116 8.54 -16.60 -7.98
C GLN A 116 7.47 -17.64 -7.63
N GLN A 117 7.92 -18.82 -7.18
CA GLN A 117 7.02 -19.79 -6.56
C GLN A 117 6.69 -19.33 -5.14
N PRO A 118 5.44 -19.48 -4.69
CA PRO A 118 5.10 -19.28 -3.28
C PRO A 118 5.92 -20.19 -2.38
N LEU A 119 6.34 -19.68 -1.22
CA LEU A 119 6.98 -20.53 -0.22
C LEU A 119 5.95 -21.47 0.42
N PRO A 120 6.33 -22.72 0.71
CA PRO A 120 5.49 -23.62 1.47
C PRO A 120 5.13 -23.02 2.84
N ASP A 121 3.96 -23.37 3.35
CA ASP A 121 3.48 -22.94 4.67
C ASP A 121 3.37 -21.40 4.80
N SER A 122 3.22 -20.69 3.69
CA SER A 122 2.96 -19.25 3.66
C SER A 122 1.46 -18.97 3.42
N GLN A 123 1.00 -17.81 3.85
CA GLN A 123 -0.41 -17.40 3.63
C GLN A 123 -0.79 -17.47 2.13
N LEU A 124 0.11 -17.07 1.23
CA LEU A 124 -0.14 -17.18 -0.21
C LEU A 124 -0.33 -18.63 -0.66
N ALA A 125 0.52 -19.54 -0.19
CA ALA A 125 0.42 -20.95 -0.55
C ALA A 125 -0.87 -21.57 0.02
N ASP A 126 -1.23 -21.23 1.25
CA ASP A 126 -2.47 -21.68 1.90
C ASP A 126 -3.71 -21.16 1.17
N ASN A 127 -3.72 -19.87 0.79
CA ASN A 127 -4.81 -19.30 0.00
C ASN A 127 -4.95 -20.02 -1.35
N MET A 128 -3.85 -20.30 -2.04
CA MET A 128 -3.86 -20.96 -3.34
C MET A 128 -4.26 -22.44 -3.26
N ALA A 129 -4.09 -23.08 -2.10
CA ALA A 129 -4.51 -24.46 -1.86
C ALA A 129 -5.96 -24.56 -1.34
N ALA A 130 -6.60 -23.46 -1.01
CA ALA A 130 -7.94 -23.45 -0.42
C ALA A 130 -9.00 -23.93 -1.42
N GLU A 131 -10.04 -24.62 -0.91
CA GLU A 131 -11.17 -25.05 -1.72
C GLU A 131 -11.91 -23.82 -2.29
N GLY A 132 -12.16 -23.84 -3.58
CA GLY A 132 -12.83 -22.73 -4.28
C GLY A 132 -11.92 -21.55 -4.61
N PHE A 133 -10.61 -21.69 -4.46
CA PHE A 133 -9.66 -20.66 -4.84
C PHE A 133 -9.81 -20.26 -6.32
N CYS A 134 -9.78 -18.94 -6.58
CA CYS A 134 -9.76 -18.37 -7.92
C CYS A 134 -8.39 -17.73 -8.16
N ASP A 135 -7.62 -18.29 -9.09
CA ASP A 135 -6.31 -17.74 -9.44
C ASP A 135 -6.46 -16.46 -10.30
N HIS A 136 -6.01 -15.36 -9.76
CA HIS A 136 -5.98 -14.06 -10.44
C HIS A 136 -4.72 -13.84 -11.30
N HIS A 137 -3.83 -14.83 -11.39
CA HIS A 137 -2.52 -14.74 -12.05
C HIS A 137 -1.66 -13.58 -11.49
N ASP A 138 -1.91 -13.23 -10.23
CA ASP A 138 -1.25 -12.16 -9.51
C ASP A 138 -1.16 -12.53 -8.03
N HIS A 139 0.03 -12.74 -7.56
CA HIS A 139 0.28 -13.19 -6.20
C HIS A 139 -0.16 -12.17 -5.14
N PHE A 140 -0.18 -10.89 -5.47
CA PHE A 140 -0.64 -9.85 -4.55
C PHE A 140 -2.16 -9.94 -4.35
N THR A 141 -2.91 -10.05 -5.45
CA THR A 141 -4.35 -10.26 -5.41
C THR A 141 -4.70 -11.64 -4.83
N ASN A 142 -3.92 -12.68 -5.13
CA ASN A 142 -4.12 -14.02 -4.56
C ASN A 142 -3.89 -14.05 -3.04
N ASN A 143 -2.97 -13.22 -2.55
CA ASN A 143 -2.73 -13.07 -1.11
C ASN A 143 -3.81 -12.24 -0.42
N SER A 144 -4.22 -11.12 -1.04
CA SER A 144 -5.12 -10.12 -0.47
C SER A 144 -6.08 -9.59 -1.53
N PRO A 145 -7.20 -10.32 -1.79
CA PRO A 145 -8.13 -10.01 -2.88
C PRO A 145 -8.80 -8.63 -2.77
N GLU A 146 -8.83 -8.06 -1.57
CA GLU A 146 -9.38 -6.73 -1.29
C GLU A 146 -8.45 -5.59 -1.69
N THR A 147 -7.21 -5.88 -2.11
CA THR A 147 -6.22 -4.88 -2.49
C THR A 147 -6.10 -4.75 -4.01
N ASP A 148 -5.68 -3.56 -4.47
CA ASP A 148 -5.46 -3.27 -5.89
C ASP A 148 -4.23 -2.37 -6.08
N TRP A 149 -3.08 -2.98 -6.21
CA TRP A 149 -1.82 -2.26 -6.43
C TRP A 149 -1.74 -1.61 -7.82
N ARG A 150 -2.46 -2.16 -8.83
CA ARG A 150 -2.41 -1.69 -10.22
C ARG A 150 -2.89 -0.26 -10.35
N THR A 151 -3.96 0.09 -9.65
CA THR A 151 -4.50 1.46 -9.64
C THR A 151 -3.43 2.50 -9.24
N CYS A 152 -2.50 2.17 -8.33
CA CYS A 152 -1.43 3.07 -7.95
C CYS A 152 -0.50 3.38 -9.14
N LEU A 153 0.00 2.34 -9.80
CA LEU A 153 0.96 2.49 -10.91
C LEU A 153 0.31 3.10 -12.16
N GLU A 154 -0.92 2.71 -12.48
CA GLU A 154 -1.69 3.27 -13.58
C GLU A 154 -1.96 4.77 -13.37
N HIS A 155 -2.34 5.14 -12.15
CA HIS A 155 -2.57 6.54 -11.83
C HIS A 155 -1.24 7.34 -11.84
N ALA A 156 -0.16 6.77 -11.31
CA ALA A 156 1.16 7.37 -11.33
C ALA A 156 1.65 7.65 -12.76
N GLU A 157 1.49 6.69 -13.68
CA GLU A 157 1.79 6.88 -15.10
C GLU A 157 0.90 7.96 -15.72
N LYS A 158 -0.40 7.91 -15.47
CA LYS A 158 -1.38 8.88 -15.98
C LYS A 158 -1.07 10.32 -15.56
N ILE A 159 -0.61 10.53 -14.33
CA ILE A 159 -0.26 11.87 -13.83
C ILE A 159 1.19 12.26 -14.15
N GLY A 160 1.96 11.41 -14.82
CA GLY A 160 3.32 11.70 -15.28
C GLY A 160 4.38 11.64 -14.16
N VAL A 161 4.28 10.68 -13.26
CA VAL A 161 5.36 10.35 -12.29
C VAL A 161 6.46 9.55 -12.99
N GLY A 162 6.08 8.62 -13.87
CA GLY A 162 6.96 7.75 -14.60
C GLY A 162 6.20 6.96 -15.67
N THR A 163 6.75 5.83 -16.09
CA THR A 163 6.13 4.90 -17.06
C THR A 163 6.19 3.46 -16.55
N ARG A 164 5.18 2.67 -16.84
CA ARG A 164 5.16 1.23 -16.49
C ARG A 164 6.05 0.37 -17.39
N ARG A 165 6.61 0.93 -18.45
CA ARG A 165 7.51 0.21 -19.37
C ARG A 165 8.93 0.23 -18.85
N TYR A 166 9.57 -0.93 -18.79
CA TYR A 166 10.94 -1.09 -18.34
C TYR A 166 11.72 -2.07 -19.20
N GLU A 167 13.04 -1.94 -19.18
CA GLU A 167 14.00 -2.93 -19.63
C GLU A 167 14.85 -3.34 -18.43
N LEU A 168 14.89 -4.63 -18.14
CA LEU A 168 15.65 -5.15 -17.00
C LEU A 168 17.08 -5.50 -17.43
N VAL A 169 18.03 -4.77 -16.92
CA VAL A 169 19.47 -5.00 -17.15
C VAL A 169 20.08 -5.63 -15.90
N ARG A 170 20.62 -6.82 -16.02
CA ARG A 170 21.31 -7.49 -14.92
C ARG A 170 22.73 -6.96 -14.78
N VAL A 171 23.01 -6.34 -13.63
CA VAL A 171 24.35 -5.91 -13.24
C VAL A 171 25.04 -7.04 -12.46
N ARG A 172 26.30 -7.32 -12.79
CA ARG A 172 27.13 -8.35 -12.12
C ARG A 172 28.15 -7.69 -11.20
#